data_65ab378c6a339fd51600394663927c86
#
_entry.id   65ab378c6a339fd51600394663927c86
#
_cell.length_a   1.000
_cell.length_b   1.000
_cell.length_c   1.000
_cell.angle_alpha   90.00
_cell.angle_beta   90.00
_cell.angle_gamma   90.00
#
_symmetry.space_group_name_H-M   'P 1'
#
loop_
_entity.id
_entity.type
_entity.pdbx_description
1 polymer ?
#
loop_
_entity_poly.entity_id
_entity_poly.type
_entity_poly.pdbx_seq_one_letter_code
_entity_poly.pdbx_strand_id
1 'polypeptide(L)'
;MTKTRILFFSALFLALSALAQGTVTATDATQVTRILSANDYKFSLDSESDGTPLVKLQIGDGYTAVLFFYDDNPDQPGYESLQLYAAFSVDNKIALSTVNDWNYNYRFAKVYLDDDLDPVIESDLDLSGGVALEGTLLVFLQNFEVAFESFLDEVVGN
;
A
#
# COMPACT_ATOMS: atom_id res chain seq x y z
N MET A 1 -46.98 58.15 -5.21
CA MET A 1 -45.66 57.90 -4.57
C MET A 1 -45.44 56.43 -4.49
N THR A 2 -44.73 55.89 -5.46
CA THR A 2 -44.47 54.44 -5.63
C THR A 2 -43.13 54.09 -4.98
N LYS A 3 -43.15 53.27 -3.92
CA LYS A 3 -41.94 52.84 -3.24
C LYS A 3 -41.37 51.61 -3.94
N THR A 4 -40.25 51.79 -4.64
CA THR A 4 -39.46 50.69 -5.24
C THR A 4 -38.70 49.97 -4.13
N ARG A 5 -39.01 48.69 -3.93
CA ARG A 5 -38.24 47.79 -3.03
C ARG A 5 -37.11 47.17 -3.86
N ILE A 6 -35.86 47.51 -3.51
CA ILE A 6 -34.66 46.86 -4.04
C ILE A 6 -34.43 45.59 -3.21
N LEU A 7 -34.57 44.42 -3.85
CA LEU A 7 -34.19 43.13 -3.29
C LEU A 7 -32.69 42.95 -3.51
N PHE A 8 -31.91 42.96 -2.41
CA PHE A 8 -30.51 42.48 -2.45
C PHE A 8 -30.49 40.97 -2.47
N PHE A 9 -30.12 40.38 -3.62
CA PHE A 9 -29.73 38.98 -3.71
C PHE A 9 -28.31 38.84 -3.18
N SER A 10 -28.16 38.36 -1.93
CA SER A 10 -26.88 37.92 -1.41
C SER A 10 -26.56 36.57 -2.07
N ALA A 11 -25.69 36.58 -3.07
CA ALA A 11 -25.11 35.35 -3.63
C ALA A 11 -24.10 34.79 -2.60
N LEU A 12 -24.50 33.78 -1.84
CA LEU A 12 -23.64 33.02 -0.97
C LEU A 12 -22.72 32.16 -1.85
N PHE A 13 -21.51 32.62 -2.12
CA PHE A 13 -20.44 31.82 -2.72
C PHE A 13 -20.00 30.77 -1.71
N LEU A 14 -20.53 29.55 -1.83
CA LEU A 14 -19.94 28.35 -1.23
C LEU A 14 -18.63 28.09 -1.97
N ALA A 15 -17.51 28.55 -1.40
CA ALA A 15 -16.19 28.09 -1.79
C ALA A 15 -16.10 26.61 -1.42
N LEU A 16 -16.30 25.72 -2.39
CA LEU A 16 -15.86 24.33 -2.29
C LEU A 16 -14.33 24.39 -2.22
N SER A 17 -13.78 24.30 -0.99
CA SER A 17 -12.39 23.98 -0.82
C SER A 17 -12.20 22.56 -1.36
N ALA A 18 -11.75 22.44 -2.61
CA ALA A 18 -11.15 21.21 -3.10
C ALA A 18 -9.97 20.93 -2.16
N LEU A 19 -10.11 19.94 -1.27
CA LEU A 19 -9.00 19.42 -0.51
C LEU A 19 -7.99 18.96 -1.58
N ALA A 20 -6.87 19.65 -1.67
CA ALA A 20 -5.77 19.24 -2.54
C ALA A 20 -5.34 17.86 -2.03
N GLN A 21 -5.71 16.84 -2.78
CA GLN A 21 -5.31 15.46 -2.49
C GLN A 21 -3.79 15.41 -2.65
N GLY A 22 -3.08 15.01 -1.61
CA GLY A 22 -1.63 14.85 -1.67
C GLY A 22 -1.23 13.80 -2.72
N THR A 23 0.01 13.84 -3.13
CA THR A 23 0.57 12.92 -4.12
C THR A 23 1.73 12.12 -3.54
N VAL A 24 2.01 10.96 -4.13
CA VAL A 24 3.11 10.05 -3.77
C VAL A 24 3.83 9.61 -5.04
N THR A 25 5.12 9.43 -4.92
CA THR A 25 5.97 8.73 -5.90
C THR A 25 6.78 7.66 -5.17
N ALA A 26 7.27 6.65 -5.89
CA ALA A 26 8.18 5.65 -5.32
C ALA A 26 9.62 6.20 -5.19
N THR A 27 9.95 7.29 -5.88
CA THR A 27 11.31 7.85 -5.92
C THR A 27 11.82 8.39 -4.59
N ASP A 28 10.91 8.66 -3.64
CA ASP A 28 11.23 9.27 -2.36
C ASP A 28 10.55 8.55 -1.20
N ALA A 29 11.30 7.69 -0.52
CA ALA A 29 10.82 6.96 0.66
C ALA A 29 10.28 7.89 1.76
N THR A 30 10.72 9.16 1.82
CA THR A 30 10.23 10.12 2.81
C THR A 30 8.78 10.53 2.54
N GLN A 31 8.34 10.54 1.29
CA GLN A 31 6.93 10.78 0.95
C GLN A 31 6.05 9.61 1.43
N VAL A 32 6.50 8.38 1.19
CA VAL A 32 5.79 7.18 1.64
C VAL A 32 5.68 7.17 3.16
N THR A 33 6.78 7.35 3.88
CA THR A 33 6.79 7.35 5.36
C THR A 33 5.99 8.51 5.96
N ARG A 34 5.93 9.67 5.30
CA ARG A 34 5.06 10.77 5.70
C ARG A 34 3.58 10.39 5.63
N ILE A 35 3.17 9.70 4.55
CA ILE A 35 1.79 9.23 4.38
C ILE A 35 1.46 8.17 5.44
N LEU A 36 2.36 7.21 5.67
CA LEU A 36 2.21 6.21 6.72
C LEU A 36 2.00 6.86 8.09
N SER A 37 2.86 7.83 8.45
CA SER A 37 2.74 8.57 9.72
C SER A 37 1.44 9.35 9.84
N ALA A 38 0.99 9.98 8.76
CA ALA A 38 -0.25 10.77 8.73
C ALA A 38 -1.52 9.91 8.87
N ASN A 39 -1.41 8.59 8.67
CA ASN A 39 -2.50 7.63 8.75
C ASN A 39 -2.30 6.59 9.88
N ASP A 40 -1.50 6.94 10.90
CA ASP A 40 -1.29 6.18 12.13
C ASP A 40 -0.66 4.78 11.93
N TYR A 41 -0.04 4.51 10.77
CA TYR A 41 0.73 3.28 10.57
C TYR A 41 1.97 3.26 11.46
N LYS A 42 2.24 2.11 12.06
CA LYS A 42 3.47 1.87 12.82
C LYS A 42 4.51 1.25 11.91
N PHE A 43 5.65 1.90 11.78
CA PHE A 43 6.72 1.45 10.89
C PHE A 43 8.10 1.86 11.41
N SER A 44 9.13 1.25 10.81
CA SER A 44 10.52 1.72 10.87
C SER A 44 11.10 1.79 9.47
N LEU A 45 11.85 2.85 9.18
CA LEU A 45 12.63 2.98 7.96
C LEU A 45 13.99 2.30 8.18
N ASP A 46 14.40 1.48 7.23
CA ASP A 46 15.67 0.75 7.20
C ASP A 46 16.25 0.82 5.78
N SER A 47 17.31 0.08 5.50
CA SER A 47 17.88 -0.03 4.16
C SER A 47 18.45 -1.43 3.92
N GLU A 48 18.45 -1.85 2.65
CA GLU A 48 19.15 -3.02 2.17
C GLU A 48 20.68 -2.81 2.20
N SER A 49 21.43 -3.86 1.92
CA SER A 49 22.90 -3.81 1.95
C SER A 49 23.53 -2.89 0.89
N ASP A 50 22.81 -2.61 -0.18
CA ASP A 50 23.20 -1.68 -1.26
C ASP A 50 22.75 -0.24 -1.01
N GLY A 51 22.01 -0.01 0.09
CA GLY A 51 21.49 1.30 0.48
C GLY A 51 20.07 1.59 -0.02
N THR A 52 19.44 0.66 -0.75
CA THR A 52 18.03 0.77 -1.15
C THR A 52 17.14 0.87 0.10
N PRO A 53 16.25 1.85 0.22
CA PRO A 53 15.38 1.99 1.37
C PRO A 53 14.38 0.83 1.43
N LEU A 54 14.03 0.42 2.65
CA LEU A 54 12.89 -0.45 2.91
C LEU A 54 12.14 0.04 4.14
N VAL A 55 10.85 -0.25 4.21
CA VAL A 55 10.02 0.09 5.37
C VAL A 55 9.47 -1.19 5.99
N LYS A 56 9.80 -1.41 7.27
CA LYS A 56 9.18 -2.47 8.08
C LYS A 56 7.89 -1.93 8.66
N LEU A 57 6.77 -2.46 8.21
CA LEU A 57 5.42 -2.02 8.54
C LEU A 57 4.74 -3.03 9.46
N GLN A 58 4.16 -2.57 10.58
CA GLN A 58 3.32 -3.42 11.41
C GLN A 58 1.93 -3.53 10.79
N ILE A 59 1.45 -4.78 10.62
CA ILE A 59 0.14 -5.11 10.07
C ILE A 59 -0.59 -6.11 10.98
N GLY A 60 -1.91 -6.12 10.92
CA GLY A 60 -2.73 -7.00 11.75
C GLY A 60 -2.37 -6.93 13.23
N ASP A 61 -2.43 -8.05 13.92
CA ASP A 61 -2.17 -8.19 15.35
C ASP A 61 -0.67 -8.26 15.72
N GLY A 62 0.15 -7.42 15.08
CA GLY A 62 1.59 -7.29 15.41
C GLY A 62 2.53 -8.05 14.50
N TYR A 63 2.06 -8.49 13.34
CA TYR A 63 2.91 -9.01 12.28
C TYR A 63 3.70 -7.89 11.60
N THR A 64 4.75 -8.28 10.87
CA THR A 64 5.56 -7.33 10.10
C THR A 64 5.50 -7.69 8.62
N ALA A 65 5.11 -6.72 7.80
CA ALA A 65 5.37 -6.75 6.37
C ALA A 65 6.53 -5.81 6.03
N VAL A 66 7.23 -6.10 4.94
CA VAL A 66 8.28 -5.23 4.42
C VAL A 66 7.77 -4.56 3.16
N LEU A 67 7.90 -3.25 3.09
CA LEU A 67 7.66 -2.48 1.88
C LEU A 67 9.00 -2.21 1.22
N PHE A 68 9.24 -2.86 0.11
CA PHE A 68 10.41 -2.69 -0.75
C PHE A 68 10.20 -1.61 -1.80
N PHE A 69 11.30 -1.03 -2.25
CA PHE A 69 11.35 -0.04 -3.32
C PHE A 69 12.19 -0.61 -4.46
N TYR A 70 11.63 -0.68 -5.65
CA TYR A 70 12.32 -1.23 -6.82
C TYR A 70 12.59 -0.16 -7.86
N ASP A 71 13.80 -0.22 -8.42
CA ASP A 71 14.22 0.51 -9.60
C ASP A 71 14.11 -0.43 -10.81
N ASP A 72 13.03 -0.26 -11.57
CA ASP A 72 12.76 -1.08 -12.75
C ASP A 72 13.32 -0.46 -14.03
N ASN A 73 13.85 0.78 -13.95
CA ASN A 73 14.36 1.50 -15.09
C ASN A 73 15.75 2.13 -14.80
N PRO A 74 16.84 1.46 -15.21
CA PRO A 74 18.20 1.96 -14.95
C PRO A 74 18.53 3.29 -15.64
N ASP A 75 17.71 3.75 -16.58
CA ASP A 75 17.89 5.03 -17.29
C ASP A 75 17.24 6.21 -16.57
N GLN A 76 16.43 5.96 -15.50
CA GLN A 76 15.79 7.00 -14.70
C GLN A 76 16.22 6.87 -13.22
N PRO A 77 16.69 7.94 -12.59
CA PRO A 77 17.06 7.88 -11.18
C PRO A 77 15.81 7.76 -10.29
N GLY A 78 15.84 6.80 -9.37
CA GLY A 78 14.80 6.60 -8.36
C GLY A 78 14.02 5.32 -8.56
N TYR A 79 13.15 5.03 -7.62
CA TYR A 79 12.34 3.82 -7.61
C TYR A 79 11.02 4.07 -8.34
N GLU A 80 10.53 3.07 -9.07
CA GLU A 80 9.32 3.16 -9.89
C GLU A 80 8.17 2.30 -9.35
N SER A 81 8.48 1.32 -8.49
CA SER A 81 7.46 0.46 -7.90
C SER A 81 7.69 0.20 -6.41
N LEU A 82 6.63 -0.21 -5.75
CA LEU A 82 6.62 -0.63 -4.35
C LEU A 82 6.09 -2.05 -4.26
N GLN A 83 6.67 -2.87 -3.38
CA GLN A 83 6.15 -4.20 -3.08
C GLN A 83 5.97 -4.37 -1.58
N LEU A 84 4.78 -4.77 -1.15
CA LEU A 84 4.55 -5.32 0.18
C LEU A 84 4.81 -6.82 0.17
N TYR A 85 5.57 -7.27 1.15
CA TYR A 85 6.04 -8.65 1.29
C TYR A 85 5.92 -9.12 2.74
N ALA A 86 5.40 -10.33 2.94
CA ALA A 86 5.51 -11.04 4.21
C ALA A 86 5.70 -12.53 3.96
N ALA A 87 6.57 -13.17 4.77
CA ALA A 87 6.86 -14.59 4.71
C ALA A 87 6.81 -15.19 6.12
N PHE A 88 6.47 -16.47 6.20
CA PHE A 88 6.35 -17.21 7.45
C PHE A 88 7.11 -18.51 7.36
N SER A 89 7.90 -18.83 8.38
CA SER A 89 8.46 -20.17 8.51
C SER A 89 7.46 -21.05 9.25
N VAL A 90 7.09 -22.18 8.62
CA VAL A 90 6.07 -23.08 9.15
C VAL A 90 6.60 -24.50 9.32
N ASP A 91 6.24 -25.15 10.42
CA ASP A 91 6.67 -26.54 10.69
C ASP A 91 5.96 -27.56 9.78
N ASN A 92 4.73 -27.26 9.38
CA ASN A 92 3.92 -28.14 8.55
C ASN A 92 3.96 -27.69 7.09
N LYS A 93 4.24 -28.61 6.18
CA LYS A 93 4.24 -28.31 4.74
C LYS A 93 2.84 -27.98 4.25
N ILE A 94 2.73 -26.83 3.60
CA ILE A 94 1.52 -26.37 2.95
C ILE A 94 1.39 -27.02 1.57
N ALA A 95 0.17 -27.48 1.23
CA ALA A 95 -0.08 -28.05 -0.08
C ALA A 95 -0.14 -26.94 -1.15
N LEU A 96 0.44 -27.18 -2.32
CA LEU A 96 0.34 -26.26 -3.47
C LEU A 96 -1.11 -25.98 -3.89
N SER A 97 -2.02 -26.93 -3.66
CA SER A 97 -3.45 -26.73 -3.91
C SER A 97 -4.04 -25.62 -3.02
N THR A 98 -3.64 -25.55 -1.74
CA THR A 98 -4.09 -24.50 -0.81
C THR A 98 -3.70 -23.11 -1.33
N VAL A 99 -2.45 -22.96 -1.76
CA VAL A 99 -1.94 -21.71 -2.33
C VAL A 99 -2.65 -21.37 -3.64
N ASN A 100 -2.87 -22.36 -4.51
CA ASN A 100 -3.58 -22.16 -5.77
C ASN A 100 -5.04 -21.76 -5.54
N ASP A 101 -5.72 -22.40 -4.60
CA ASP A 101 -7.12 -22.10 -4.26
C ASP A 101 -7.24 -20.71 -3.65
N TRP A 102 -6.29 -20.31 -2.82
CA TRP A 102 -6.24 -18.95 -2.31
C TRP A 102 -6.10 -17.92 -3.45
N ASN A 103 -5.14 -18.08 -4.35
CA ASN A 103 -4.94 -17.18 -5.50
C ASN A 103 -6.14 -17.15 -6.45
N TYR A 104 -6.93 -18.22 -6.54
CA TYR A 104 -8.16 -18.26 -7.32
C TYR A 104 -9.28 -17.42 -6.69
N ASN A 105 -9.37 -17.41 -5.36
CA ASN A 105 -10.46 -16.78 -4.61
C ASN A 105 -10.17 -15.31 -4.26
N TYR A 106 -8.91 -14.92 -4.12
CA TYR A 106 -8.52 -13.60 -3.63
C TYR A 106 -7.84 -12.77 -4.72
N ARG A 107 -7.82 -11.46 -4.51
CA ARG A 107 -7.29 -10.47 -5.45
C ARG A 107 -6.35 -9.51 -4.72
N PHE A 108 -5.59 -8.74 -5.50
CA PHE A 108 -4.69 -7.66 -5.06
C PHE A 108 -3.45 -8.12 -4.31
N ALA A 109 -3.25 -9.42 -4.18
CA ALA A 109 -2.01 -10.02 -3.69
C ALA A 109 -1.81 -11.36 -4.39
N LYS A 110 -0.60 -11.90 -4.33
CA LYS A 110 -0.27 -13.27 -4.74
C LYS A 110 0.35 -14.01 -3.56
N VAL A 111 0.07 -15.30 -3.48
CA VAL A 111 0.63 -16.21 -2.49
C VAL A 111 1.41 -17.30 -3.21
N TYR A 112 2.57 -17.67 -2.69
CA TYR A 112 3.38 -18.79 -3.21
C TYR A 112 4.18 -19.44 -2.08
N LEU A 113 4.80 -20.57 -2.37
CA LEU A 113 5.78 -21.20 -1.49
C LEU A 113 7.17 -20.93 -2.05
N ASP A 114 8.07 -20.50 -1.18
CA ASP A 114 9.47 -20.29 -1.54
C ASP A 114 10.26 -21.61 -1.70
N ASP A 115 11.58 -21.54 -1.85
CA ASP A 115 12.44 -22.71 -2.04
C ASP A 115 12.47 -23.65 -0.82
N ASP A 116 12.18 -23.13 0.37
CA ASP A 116 12.05 -23.89 1.62
C ASP A 116 10.62 -24.43 1.84
N LEU A 117 9.71 -24.14 0.92
CA LEU A 117 8.26 -24.41 1.00
C LEU A 117 7.56 -23.63 2.10
N ASP A 118 8.09 -22.49 2.46
CA ASP A 118 7.50 -21.53 3.38
C ASP A 118 6.53 -20.60 2.64
N PRO A 119 5.37 -20.25 3.23
CA PRO A 119 4.37 -19.44 2.56
C PRO A 119 4.74 -17.97 2.55
N VAL A 120 4.61 -17.37 1.39
CA VAL A 120 4.86 -15.95 1.11
C VAL A 120 3.61 -15.30 0.55
N ILE A 121 3.32 -14.08 0.99
CA ILE A 121 2.33 -13.18 0.39
C ILE A 121 3.00 -11.89 -0.04
N GLU A 122 2.70 -11.44 -1.26
CA GLU A 122 3.19 -10.17 -1.76
C GLU A 122 2.17 -9.45 -2.66
N SER A 123 2.33 -8.14 -2.74
CA SER A 123 1.50 -7.27 -3.58
C SER A 123 2.34 -6.14 -4.13
N ASP A 124 2.14 -5.80 -5.40
CA ASP A 124 2.93 -4.81 -6.12
C ASP A 124 2.08 -3.56 -6.41
N LEU A 125 2.71 -2.39 -6.33
CA LEU A 125 2.15 -1.11 -6.74
C LEU A 125 3.09 -0.45 -7.75
N ASP A 126 2.67 -0.43 -9.01
CA ASP A 126 3.36 0.26 -10.09
C ASP A 126 3.12 1.78 -10.00
N LEU A 127 4.20 2.53 -9.89
CA LEU A 127 4.24 4.00 -9.87
C LEU A 127 5.11 4.55 -11.03
N SER A 128 5.44 3.73 -12.02
CA SER A 128 6.24 4.10 -13.20
C SER A 128 5.64 5.24 -14.02
N GLY A 129 4.33 5.49 -13.89
CA GLY A 129 3.67 6.69 -14.40
C GLY A 129 4.09 8.00 -13.72
N GLY A 130 4.95 7.96 -12.71
CA GLY A 130 5.57 9.07 -11.99
C GLY A 130 4.85 9.43 -10.70
N VAL A 131 3.68 10.02 -10.76
CA VAL A 131 2.97 10.54 -9.58
C VAL A 131 1.58 9.92 -9.45
N ALA A 132 1.29 9.34 -8.30
CA ALA A 132 -0.04 8.87 -7.92
C ALA A 132 -0.65 9.75 -6.82
N LEU A 133 -1.96 9.63 -6.58
CA LEU A 133 -2.61 10.22 -5.43
C LEU A 133 -2.23 9.46 -4.14
N GLU A 134 -2.11 10.14 -3.01
CA GLU A 134 -1.88 9.50 -1.70
C GLU A 134 -2.91 8.40 -1.40
N GLY A 135 -4.17 8.59 -1.80
CA GLY A 135 -5.22 7.59 -1.68
C GLY A 135 -4.92 6.28 -2.41
N THR A 136 -4.12 6.30 -3.48
CA THR A 136 -3.69 5.08 -4.18
C THR A 136 -2.81 4.21 -3.28
N LEU A 137 -1.84 4.82 -2.59
CA LEU A 137 -1.00 4.11 -1.62
C LEU A 137 -1.84 3.56 -0.46
N LEU A 138 -2.77 4.34 0.08
CA LEU A 138 -3.62 3.90 1.19
C LEU A 138 -4.54 2.74 0.79
N VAL A 139 -5.13 2.77 -0.40
CA VAL A 139 -5.95 1.65 -0.91
C VAL A 139 -5.09 0.40 -1.16
N PHE A 140 -3.86 0.57 -1.64
CA PHE A 140 -2.91 -0.54 -1.80
C PHE A 140 -2.60 -1.21 -0.45
N LEU A 141 -2.28 -0.42 0.59
CA LEU A 141 -2.05 -0.92 1.95
C LEU A 141 -3.27 -1.66 2.51
N GLN A 142 -4.45 -1.05 2.43
CA GLN A 142 -5.70 -1.66 2.91
C GLN A 142 -6.05 -2.96 2.19
N ASN A 143 -5.86 -3.02 0.87
CA ASN A 143 -6.07 -4.25 0.11
C ASN A 143 -5.11 -5.36 0.54
N PHE A 144 -3.85 -5.01 0.82
CA PHE A 144 -2.88 -5.96 1.33
C PHE A 144 -3.26 -6.48 2.73
N GLU A 145 -3.68 -5.61 3.64
CA GLU A 145 -4.11 -5.98 5.00
C GLU A 145 -5.28 -6.98 4.95
N VAL A 146 -6.30 -6.73 4.12
CA VAL A 146 -7.43 -7.66 3.94
C VAL A 146 -6.97 -9.00 3.34
N ALA A 147 -6.10 -8.98 2.34
CA ALA A 147 -5.52 -10.18 1.76
C ALA A 147 -4.67 -10.96 2.77
N PHE A 148 -3.93 -10.24 3.60
CA PHE A 148 -3.06 -10.80 4.63
C PHE A 148 -3.86 -11.52 5.73
N GLU A 149 -5.00 -10.99 6.16
CA GLU A 149 -5.88 -11.66 7.12
C GLU A 149 -6.36 -13.01 6.57
N SER A 150 -6.85 -13.05 5.32
CA SER A 150 -7.28 -14.32 4.70
C SER A 150 -6.12 -15.29 4.46
N PHE A 151 -4.92 -14.78 4.18
CA PHE A 151 -3.71 -15.58 4.04
C PHE A 151 -3.32 -16.25 5.37
N LEU A 152 -3.40 -15.52 6.48
CA LEU A 152 -3.16 -16.08 7.80
C LEU A 152 -4.15 -17.20 8.13
N ASP A 153 -5.44 -16.96 7.85
CA ASP A 153 -6.51 -17.89 8.20
C ASP A 153 -6.51 -19.17 7.33
N GLU A 154 -6.28 -19.04 6.04
CA GLU A 154 -6.50 -20.11 5.07
C GLU A 154 -5.21 -20.80 4.60
N VAL A 155 -4.06 -20.16 4.73
CA VAL A 155 -2.78 -20.70 4.26
C VAL A 155 -1.85 -21.02 5.43
N VAL A 156 -1.59 -20.07 6.31
CA VAL A 156 -0.64 -20.25 7.43
C VAL A 156 -1.25 -21.04 8.58
N GLY A 157 -2.53 -20.83 8.87
CA GLY A 157 -3.24 -21.45 10.00
C GLY A 157 -3.73 -22.90 9.78
N ASN A 158 -3.48 -23.48 8.61
CA ASN A 158 -3.88 -24.86 8.25
C ASN A 158 -2.83 -25.90 8.60
#